data_dcbf8a5a398950f86d2dd4b49b4f28fa
#
_entry.id   dcbf8a5a398950f86d2dd4b49b4f28fa
#
_cell.length_a   1.000
_cell.length_b   1.000
_cell.length_c   1.000
_cell.angle_alpha   90.00
_cell.angle_beta   90.00
_cell.angle_gamma   90.00
#
_symmetry.space_group_name_H-M   'P 1'
#
loop_
_entity.id
_entity.type
_entity.pdbx_description
1 polymer ?
#
loop_
_entity_poly.entity_id
_entity_poly.type
_entity_poly.pdbx_seq_one_letter_code
_entity_poly.pdbx_strand_id
1 'polypeptide(L)'
;MPVSNERKLSEYAPGTPKGLLGMEYPAPRHPFYLRQERCDDVDELMPLARSVARRRYGRAALGPTIPGDKILIITYPHQNDVVYEAVRRALLEEGAESVDRIDVTDLGMEVKTYSAAEGWREITDRLPPMVESGVEFNVAAATLKNYLEDRPGYTAVLAGEAGRRHWKRAAGQRVRNNWMYATYEDFISKANSFPDELWRTIDLKVVDSFADASEVRITSPEGTDIGWQVTEEQAALWVQGAFQSGHIIGSTIQGIRFGHPVETFIRQADSLYQTLNGVVAGVSNHTGYFPHIEVHVECGQIKKIVGGGRYGELWREVVEKYKDYHYPGFPYPGWHYFNDASIGTNPKSYRQIETLWNYNDSWTNLPERAQAGVIHFGFGAEHWDQTFLTYAKENHLPTMHFPHVHNVFATYQIRRRSTGEWYTLIDKGRLKILDEPDVVRLALTMGDTSLLEYDWIPAVPGINYPGDYFKDYASDPISWIMRDQEGEFATNEDGRD
;
A
#
# COMPACT_ATOMS: atom_id res chain seq x y z
N MET A 1 -0.82 -6.77 30.50
CA MET A 1 -2.24 -7.13 30.74
C MET A 1 -2.96 -6.97 29.42
N PRO A 2 -3.69 -7.96 28.94
CA PRO A 2 -4.48 -7.76 27.74
C PRO A 2 -5.53 -6.67 28.02
N VAL A 3 -5.44 -5.58 27.30
CA VAL A 3 -6.48 -4.57 27.31
C VAL A 3 -7.71 -5.21 26.68
N SER A 4 -8.76 -5.46 27.45
CA SER A 4 -9.98 -6.07 26.92
C SER A 4 -10.57 -5.18 25.82
N ASN A 5 -10.74 -5.76 24.64
CA ASN A 5 -11.30 -5.07 23.47
C ASN A 5 -12.78 -4.65 23.65
N GLU A 6 -13.43 -5.07 24.73
CA GLU A 6 -14.82 -4.72 25.04
C GLU A 6 -15.05 -3.23 25.35
N ARG A 7 -13.96 -2.47 25.48
CA ARG A 7 -14.03 -1.06 25.87
C ARG A 7 -14.52 -0.10 24.80
N LYS A 8 -14.66 -0.53 23.54
CA LYS A 8 -14.26 0.46 22.57
C LYS A 8 -15.40 1.14 21.88
N LEU A 9 -16.38 0.45 21.56
CA LEU A 9 -17.39 0.99 20.66
C LEU A 9 -18.74 1.20 21.32
N SER A 10 -19.01 0.54 22.46
CA SER A 10 -20.21 0.77 23.26
C SER A 10 -20.24 2.10 24.05
N GLU A 11 -19.10 2.78 24.13
CA GLU A 11 -18.94 4.02 24.92
C GLU A 11 -19.19 5.30 24.12
N TYR A 12 -19.48 5.20 22.81
CA TYR A 12 -19.63 6.38 21.96
C TYR A 12 -21.05 6.70 21.58
N ALA A 13 -21.42 7.95 21.76
CA ALA A 13 -22.72 8.44 21.35
C ALA A 13 -22.77 8.58 19.81
N PRO A 14 -23.75 7.96 19.12
CA PRO A 14 -23.97 8.17 17.69
C PRO A 14 -24.11 9.66 17.34
N GLY A 15 -23.54 10.07 16.21
CA GLY A 15 -23.64 11.44 15.73
C GLY A 15 -22.63 12.42 16.32
N THR A 16 -21.62 11.94 17.07
CA THR A 16 -20.54 12.80 17.59
C THR A 16 -19.35 12.77 16.63
N PRO A 17 -18.93 13.90 16.04
CA PRO A 17 -17.74 13.95 15.19
C PRO A 17 -16.43 13.95 15.99
N LYS A 18 -16.40 13.20 17.06
CA LYS A 18 -15.23 12.90 17.88
C LYS A 18 -14.87 11.46 17.69
N GLY A 19 -13.57 11.19 17.68
CA GLY A 19 -13.07 9.83 17.62
C GLY A 19 -13.53 8.96 18.77
N LEU A 20 -13.41 7.67 18.60
CA LEU A 20 -13.89 6.65 19.50
C LEU A 20 -13.40 6.78 20.96
N LEU A 21 -12.40 7.58 21.24
CA LEU A 21 -11.92 7.87 22.60
C LEU A 21 -12.27 9.29 23.06
N GLY A 22 -13.29 9.89 22.46
CA GLY A 22 -13.64 11.28 22.71
C GLY A 22 -12.61 12.28 22.18
N MET A 23 -11.65 11.78 21.39
CA MET A 23 -10.62 12.60 20.75
C MET A 23 -11.13 13.15 19.42
N GLU A 24 -10.67 14.33 19.05
CA GLU A 24 -11.00 14.95 17.80
C GLU A 24 -10.15 14.34 16.66
N TYR A 25 -10.80 13.88 15.60
CA TYR A 25 -10.17 13.37 14.38
C TYR A 25 -10.27 14.40 13.25
N PRO A 26 -9.40 14.33 12.23
CA PRO A 26 -9.48 15.22 11.07
C PRO A 26 -10.87 15.18 10.44
N ALA A 27 -11.41 16.36 10.11
CA ALA A 27 -12.68 16.45 9.40
C ALA A 27 -12.61 15.77 8.03
N PRO A 28 -13.70 15.19 7.54
CA PRO A 28 -13.77 14.63 6.19
C PRO A 28 -13.39 15.67 5.15
N ARG A 29 -12.68 15.22 4.11
CA ARG A 29 -12.29 16.04 2.96
C ARG A 29 -12.49 15.25 1.67
N HIS A 30 -13.11 15.89 0.69
CA HIS A 30 -13.49 15.24 -0.56
C HIS A 30 -12.55 15.63 -1.71
N PRO A 31 -12.17 14.69 -2.62
CA PRO A 31 -11.30 14.96 -3.75
C PRO A 31 -12.07 15.45 -4.99
N PHE A 32 -12.74 16.59 -4.91
CA PHE A 32 -13.60 17.11 -6.00
C PHE A 32 -12.90 17.30 -7.34
N TYR A 33 -11.60 17.57 -7.35
CA TYR A 33 -10.85 17.80 -8.58
C TYR A 33 -10.82 16.58 -9.53
N LEU A 34 -11.08 15.37 -9.04
CA LEU A 34 -11.12 14.17 -9.86
C LEU A 34 -12.44 13.95 -10.61
N ARG A 35 -13.45 14.78 -10.37
CA ARG A 35 -14.74 14.73 -11.05
C ARG A 35 -14.76 15.43 -12.40
N GLN A 36 -13.63 15.91 -12.86
CA GLN A 36 -13.53 16.54 -14.18
C GLN A 36 -13.79 15.51 -15.28
N GLU A 37 -14.44 15.97 -16.36
CA GLU A 37 -14.61 15.12 -17.55
C GLU A 37 -13.25 14.63 -18.04
N ARG A 38 -13.20 13.38 -18.47
CA ARG A 38 -11.98 12.80 -19.03
C ARG A 38 -11.61 13.55 -20.30
N CYS A 39 -10.36 13.94 -20.37
CA CYS A 39 -9.80 14.54 -21.56
C CYS A 39 -9.41 13.45 -22.57
N ASP A 40 -9.85 13.59 -23.81
CA ASP A 40 -9.47 12.73 -24.92
C ASP A 40 -8.28 13.29 -25.73
N ASP A 41 -7.80 14.50 -25.35
CA ASP A 41 -6.67 15.13 -26.01
C ASP A 41 -5.35 14.76 -25.33
N VAL A 42 -4.51 14.06 -26.05
CA VAL A 42 -3.16 13.68 -25.60
C VAL A 42 -2.31 14.91 -25.22
N ASP A 43 -2.47 16.03 -25.93
CA ASP A 43 -1.65 17.22 -25.70
C ASP A 43 -1.92 17.86 -24.33
N GLU A 44 -3.12 17.74 -23.80
CA GLU A 44 -3.46 18.19 -22.43
C GLU A 44 -2.75 17.38 -21.35
N LEU A 45 -2.49 16.10 -21.59
CA LEU A 45 -1.77 15.21 -20.66
C LEU A 45 -0.24 15.31 -20.77
N MET A 46 0.30 15.93 -21.83
CA MET A 46 1.74 15.97 -22.06
C MET A 46 2.55 16.60 -20.93
N PRO A 47 2.12 17.70 -20.26
CA PRO A 47 2.89 18.27 -19.14
C PRO A 47 3.13 17.25 -18.03
N LEU A 48 2.10 16.48 -17.67
CA LEU A 48 2.20 15.43 -16.65
C LEU A 48 3.00 14.23 -17.16
N ALA A 49 2.77 13.80 -18.40
CA ALA A 49 3.50 12.70 -19.00
C ALA A 49 5.02 12.97 -19.08
N ARG A 50 5.43 14.20 -19.45
CA ARG A 50 6.83 14.65 -19.40
C ARG A 50 7.41 14.59 -17.98
N SER A 51 6.64 15.02 -16.97
CA SER A 51 7.06 14.91 -15.58
C SER A 51 7.33 13.45 -15.20
N VAL A 52 6.39 12.55 -15.49
CA VAL A 52 6.48 11.12 -15.19
C VAL A 52 7.66 10.44 -15.91
N ALA A 53 7.89 10.76 -17.19
CA ALA A 53 8.99 10.23 -17.99
C ALA A 53 10.38 10.66 -17.48
N ARG A 54 10.48 11.82 -16.84
CA ARG A 54 11.70 12.36 -16.23
C ARG A 54 11.95 11.87 -14.82
N ARG A 55 10.91 11.52 -14.10
CA ARG A 55 10.98 11.17 -12.67
C ARG A 55 11.92 10.02 -12.41
N ARG A 56 12.70 10.18 -11.35
CA ARG A 56 13.69 9.19 -10.90
C ARG A 56 13.33 8.56 -9.55
N TYR A 57 12.44 9.19 -8.82
CA TYR A 57 12.11 8.81 -7.46
C TYR A 57 10.63 8.40 -7.34
N GLY A 58 10.39 7.54 -6.40
CA GLY A 58 9.04 7.14 -6.02
C GLY A 58 8.44 6.08 -6.94
N ARG A 59 7.24 5.69 -6.56
CA ARG A 59 6.42 4.70 -7.28
C ARG A 59 5.56 5.33 -8.37
N ALA A 60 5.78 6.60 -8.62
CA ALA A 60 5.21 7.34 -9.74
C ALA A 60 6.24 7.63 -10.84
N ALA A 61 7.42 6.96 -10.82
CA ALA A 61 8.53 7.25 -11.72
C ALA A 61 8.63 6.22 -12.84
N LEU A 62 8.55 6.66 -14.09
CA LEU A 62 8.94 5.85 -15.26
C LEU A 62 10.35 6.15 -15.74
N GLY A 63 10.89 7.31 -15.37
CA GLY A 63 12.25 7.74 -15.71
C GLY A 63 13.37 7.13 -14.84
N PRO A 64 14.61 7.53 -15.06
CA PRO A 64 14.99 8.38 -16.19
C PRO A 64 14.98 7.61 -17.51
N THR A 65 14.53 8.26 -18.57
CA THR A 65 14.76 7.82 -19.95
C THR A 65 16.20 8.14 -20.33
N ILE A 66 16.90 7.19 -20.92
CA ILE A 66 18.27 7.39 -21.42
C ILE A 66 18.19 7.54 -22.94
N PRO A 67 18.87 8.54 -23.56
CA PRO A 67 18.89 8.68 -25.01
C PRO A 67 19.31 7.38 -25.71
N GLY A 68 18.51 6.94 -26.69
CA GLY A 68 18.68 5.67 -27.39
C GLY A 68 18.01 4.46 -26.71
N ASP A 69 17.27 4.66 -25.61
CA ASP A 69 16.50 3.58 -24.99
C ASP A 69 15.47 3.00 -25.97
N LYS A 70 15.43 1.67 -26.02
CA LYS A 70 14.33 0.91 -26.61
C LYS A 70 13.48 0.37 -25.48
N ILE A 71 12.27 0.90 -25.38
CA ILE A 71 11.41 0.71 -24.21
C ILE A 71 10.25 -0.20 -24.57
N LEU A 72 10.01 -1.23 -23.77
CA LEU A 72 8.80 -2.03 -23.81
C LEU A 72 7.89 -1.65 -22.65
N ILE A 73 6.66 -1.22 -22.93
CA ILE A 73 5.64 -0.94 -21.93
C ILE A 73 4.70 -2.15 -21.82
N ILE A 74 4.60 -2.71 -20.62
CA ILE A 74 3.61 -3.74 -20.29
C ILE A 74 2.33 -3.03 -19.84
N THR A 75 1.24 -3.28 -20.52
CA THR A 75 -0.09 -2.71 -20.23
C THR A 75 -1.07 -3.78 -19.78
N TYR A 76 -2.20 -3.33 -19.28
CA TYR A 76 -3.37 -4.15 -18.92
C TYR A 76 -4.51 -3.81 -19.86
N PRO A 77 -5.51 -4.69 -20.07
CA PRO A 77 -6.64 -4.45 -20.98
C PRO A 77 -7.43 -3.18 -20.69
N HIS A 78 -7.40 -2.71 -19.44
CA HIS A 78 -8.09 -1.48 -19.00
C HIS A 78 -7.19 -0.24 -19.03
N GLN A 79 -5.95 -0.35 -19.54
CA GLN A 79 -5.06 0.79 -19.71
C GLN A 79 -5.71 1.86 -20.55
N ASN A 80 -5.76 3.09 -20.04
CA ASN A 80 -6.30 4.21 -20.82
C ASN A 80 -5.35 4.55 -21.99
N ASP A 81 -5.87 4.51 -23.21
CA ASP A 81 -5.07 4.70 -24.41
C ASP A 81 -4.55 6.14 -24.58
N VAL A 82 -5.28 7.15 -24.09
CA VAL A 82 -4.82 8.56 -24.11
C VAL A 82 -3.64 8.73 -23.18
N VAL A 83 -3.70 8.15 -21.98
CA VAL A 83 -2.59 8.13 -21.03
C VAL A 83 -1.37 7.39 -21.61
N TYR A 84 -1.60 6.21 -22.21
CA TYR A 84 -0.52 5.45 -22.84
C TYR A 84 0.17 6.29 -23.92
N GLU A 85 -0.60 6.90 -24.81
CA GLU A 85 -0.04 7.69 -25.91
C GLU A 85 0.72 8.94 -25.42
N ALA A 86 0.20 9.63 -24.39
CA ALA A 86 0.90 10.75 -23.78
C ALA A 86 2.26 10.33 -23.19
N VAL A 87 2.28 9.22 -22.45
CA VAL A 87 3.53 8.68 -21.87
C VAL A 87 4.49 8.21 -22.97
N ARG A 88 3.99 7.53 -24.00
CA ARG A 88 4.80 7.10 -25.14
C ARG A 88 5.49 8.29 -25.81
N ARG A 89 4.73 9.36 -26.10
CA ARG A 89 5.30 10.60 -26.70
C ARG A 89 6.31 11.24 -25.77
N ALA A 90 6.04 11.33 -24.49
CA ALA A 90 6.96 11.92 -23.52
C ALA A 90 8.28 11.15 -23.42
N LEU A 91 8.25 9.82 -23.46
CA LEU A 91 9.46 8.99 -23.47
C LEU A 91 10.29 9.19 -24.75
N LEU A 92 9.63 9.33 -25.90
CA LEU A 92 10.30 9.64 -27.16
C LEU A 92 10.93 11.06 -27.14
N GLU A 93 10.22 12.07 -26.59
CA GLU A 93 10.76 13.41 -26.39
C GLU A 93 11.99 13.42 -25.46
N GLU A 94 12.04 12.54 -24.45
CA GLU A 94 13.20 12.38 -23.56
C GLU A 94 14.37 11.59 -24.21
N GLY A 95 14.22 11.18 -25.47
CA GLY A 95 15.29 10.60 -26.27
C GLY A 95 15.23 9.09 -26.42
N ALA A 96 14.14 8.42 -26.07
CA ALA A 96 13.97 7.01 -26.40
C ALA A 96 13.99 6.82 -27.93
N GLU A 97 14.66 5.77 -28.42
CA GLU A 97 14.69 5.40 -29.83
C GLU A 97 13.36 4.80 -30.27
N SER A 98 12.78 3.95 -29.42
CA SER A 98 11.46 3.35 -29.66
C SER A 98 10.73 3.08 -28.33
N VAL A 99 9.39 3.08 -28.41
CA VAL A 99 8.51 2.71 -27.31
C VAL A 99 7.44 1.79 -27.88
N ASP A 100 7.50 0.53 -27.50
CA ASP A 100 6.57 -0.51 -27.92
C ASP A 100 5.66 -0.92 -26.76
N ARG A 101 4.53 -1.55 -27.10
CA ARG A 101 3.52 -2.01 -26.14
C ARG A 101 3.35 -3.51 -26.22
N ILE A 102 3.18 -4.16 -25.09
CA ILE A 102 2.68 -5.54 -24.96
C ILE A 102 1.65 -5.59 -23.84
N ASP A 103 0.54 -6.25 -24.07
CA ASP A 103 -0.46 -6.45 -23.03
C ASP A 103 -0.15 -7.70 -22.19
N VAL A 104 -0.54 -7.69 -20.92
CA VAL A 104 -0.31 -8.86 -20.03
C VAL A 104 -1.06 -10.09 -20.53
N THR A 105 -2.16 -9.93 -21.27
CA THR A 105 -2.90 -11.02 -21.88
C THR A 105 -2.09 -11.70 -23.00
N ASP A 106 -1.26 -10.94 -23.74
CA ASP A 106 -0.33 -11.48 -24.72
C ASP A 106 0.82 -12.27 -24.03
N LEU A 107 1.03 -12.02 -22.74
CA LEU A 107 1.95 -12.77 -21.91
C LEU A 107 1.30 -13.98 -21.22
N GLY A 108 0.05 -14.27 -21.53
CA GLY A 108 -0.69 -15.41 -21.01
C GLY A 108 -1.35 -15.20 -19.64
N MET A 109 -1.51 -13.94 -19.21
CA MET A 109 -2.31 -13.61 -18.03
C MET A 109 -3.79 -13.53 -18.39
N GLU A 110 -4.63 -14.17 -17.59
CA GLU A 110 -6.07 -13.97 -17.66
C GLU A 110 -6.45 -12.77 -16.78
N VAL A 111 -6.92 -11.69 -17.39
CA VAL A 111 -7.37 -10.50 -16.69
C VAL A 111 -8.87 -10.39 -16.78
N LYS A 112 -9.55 -10.37 -15.62
CA LYS A 112 -10.98 -10.09 -15.54
C LYS A 112 -11.18 -8.59 -15.27
N THR A 113 -12.00 -7.96 -16.06
CA THR A 113 -12.47 -6.60 -15.79
C THR A 113 -13.89 -6.68 -15.24
N TYR A 114 -14.23 -5.80 -14.32
CA TYR A 114 -15.54 -5.73 -13.70
C TYR A 114 -16.12 -4.35 -13.94
N SER A 115 -17.41 -4.31 -14.21
CA SER A 115 -18.16 -3.06 -14.30
C SER A 115 -18.75 -2.70 -12.93
N ALA A 116 -19.01 -1.42 -12.71
CA ALA A 116 -19.76 -0.96 -11.54
C ALA A 116 -21.14 -1.63 -11.43
N ALA A 117 -21.70 -2.09 -12.55
CA ALA A 117 -22.99 -2.79 -12.60
C ALA A 117 -22.93 -4.22 -12.03
N GLU A 118 -21.77 -4.87 -12.03
CA GLU A 118 -21.57 -6.21 -11.46
C GLU A 118 -21.44 -6.18 -9.95
N GLY A 119 -21.29 -4.98 -9.40
CA GLY A 119 -21.29 -4.72 -7.98
C GLY A 119 -20.01 -5.13 -7.25
N TRP A 120 -19.73 -4.41 -6.21
CA TRP A 120 -18.57 -4.58 -5.35
C TRP A 120 -18.55 -5.91 -4.58
N ARG A 121 -19.71 -6.59 -4.41
CA ARG A 121 -19.78 -7.88 -3.72
C ARG A 121 -18.91 -8.94 -4.38
N GLU A 122 -18.86 -8.95 -5.70
CA GLU A 122 -17.94 -9.84 -6.41
C GLU A 122 -16.48 -9.48 -6.19
N ILE A 123 -16.15 -8.21 -5.98
CA ILE A 123 -14.79 -7.78 -5.68
C ILE A 123 -14.37 -8.28 -4.31
N THR A 124 -15.21 -8.15 -3.29
CA THR A 124 -14.91 -8.64 -1.94
C THR A 124 -14.93 -10.16 -1.86
N ASP A 125 -15.80 -10.82 -2.59
CA ASP A 125 -15.86 -12.28 -2.68
C ASP A 125 -14.68 -12.88 -3.44
N ARG A 126 -14.08 -12.09 -4.33
CA ARG A 126 -12.88 -12.46 -5.09
C ARG A 126 -11.58 -12.24 -4.37
N LEU A 127 -11.57 -11.59 -3.24
CA LEU A 127 -10.33 -11.51 -2.49
C LEU A 127 -9.89 -12.94 -2.15
N PRO A 128 -9.28 -13.65 -3.14
CA PRO A 128 -8.74 -14.94 -2.81
C PRO A 128 -7.72 -14.65 -1.73
N PRO A 129 -7.56 -15.54 -0.82
CA PRO A 129 -6.26 -15.64 -0.18
C PRO A 129 -5.30 -15.73 -1.36
N MET A 130 -4.47 -14.75 -1.58
CA MET A 130 -3.59 -14.62 -2.73
C MET A 130 -2.47 -15.65 -2.73
N VAL A 131 -2.82 -16.84 -2.35
CA VAL A 131 -2.00 -18.03 -2.34
C VAL A 131 -1.67 -18.45 -3.77
N GLU A 132 -2.51 -18.08 -4.72
CA GLU A 132 -2.43 -18.56 -6.12
C GLU A 132 -2.00 -17.49 -7.12
N SER A 133 -2.09 -16.22 -6.80
CA SER A 133 -1.78 -15.12 -7.74
C SER A 133 -0.32 -15.11 -8.24
N GLY A 134 0.61 -15.72 -7.50
CA GLY A 134 1.99 -15.85 -7.94
C GLY A 134 2.21 -16.76 -9.15
N VAL A 135 1.25 -17.64 -9.47
CA VAL A 135 1.39 -18.61 -10.57
C VAL A 135 1.21 -17.89 -11.91
N GLU A 136 0.20 -17.04 -12.03
CA GLU A 136 -0.07 -16.28 -13.26
C GLU A 136 1.09 -15.36 -13.63
N PHE A 137 1.61 -14.62 -12.66
CA PHE A 137 2.79 -13.78 -12.87
C PHE A 137 4.04 -14.58 -13.25
N ASN A 138 4.21 -15.78 -12.73
CA ASN A 138 5.34 -16.62 -13.10
C ASN A 138 5.25 -17.10 -14.54
N VAL A 139 4.04 -17.43 -15.01
CA VAL A 139 3.80 -17.80 -16.42
C VAL A 139 4.07 -16.60 -17.33
N ALA A 140 3.47 -15.45 -17.03
CA ALA A 140 3.67 -14.23 -17.81
C ALA A 140 5.14 -13.77 -17.81
N ALA A 141 5.85 -13.89 -16.69
CA ALA A 141 7.26 -13.56 -16.60
C ALA A 141 8.13 -14.49 -17.45
N ALA A 142 7.81 -15.77 -17.53
CA ALA A 142 8.50 -16.71 -18.41
C ALA A 142 8.25 -16.39 -19.89
N THR A 143 7.00 -16.05 -20.23
CA THR A 143 6.62 -15.62 -21.59
C THR A 143 7.33 -14.32 -21.97
N LEU A 144 7.37 -13.33 -21.06
CA LEU A 144 8.10 -12.09 -21.29
C LEU A 144 9.59 -12.34 -21.53
N LYS A 145 10.19 -13.25 -20.76
CA LYS A 145 11.61 -13.61 -20.95
C LYS A 145 11.85 -14.11 -22.37
N ASN A 146 11.06 -15.07 -22.84
CA ASN A 146 11.17 -15.60 -24.20
C ASN A 146 10.94 -14.50 -25.25
N TYR A 147 9.92 -13.64 -25.04
CA TYR A 147 9.64 -12.51 -25.93
C TYR A 147 10.84 -11.58 -26.07
N LEU A 148 11.56 -11.29 -25.00
CA LEU A 148 12.72 -10.41 -24.98
C LEU A 148 13.97 -11.10 -25.55
N GLU A 149 14.12 -12.41 -25.36
CA GLU A 149 15.20 -13.21 -25.98
C GLU A 149 15.08 -13.25 -27.52
N ASP A 150 13.85 -13.38 -28.02
CA ASP A 150 13.56 -13.35 -29.46
C ASP A 150 13.69 -11.95 -30.08
N ARG A 151 13.68 -10.90 -29.26
CA ARG A 151 13.76 -9.49 -29.67
C ARG A 151 14.84 -8.75 -28.89
N PRO A 152 16.11 -9.11 -29.10
CA PRO A 152 17.20 -8.47 -28.42
C PRO A 152 17.29 -6.99 -28.80
N GLY A 153 17.43 -6.13 -27.83
CA GLY A 153 17.61 -4.69 -28.06
C GLY A 153 16.80 -3.80 -27.13
N TYR A 154 15.78 -4.31 -26.47
CA TYR A 154 15.13 -3.55 -25.40
C TYR A 154 16.11 -3.27 -24.26
N THR A 155 16.12 -2.03 -23.79
CA THR A 155 17.02 -1.55 -22.71
C THR A 155 16.24 -1.26 -21.43
N ALA A 156 14.93 -1.09 -21.53
CA ALA A 156 14.05 -0.88 -20.37
C ALA A 156 12.68 -1.53 -20.57
N VAL A 157 12.11 -1.99 -19.46
CA VAL A 157 10.74 -2.48 -19.37
C VAL A 157 10.00 -1.62 -18.36
N LEU A 158 8.88 -1.04 -18.78
CA LEU A 158 8.01 -0.22 -17.94
C LEU A 158 6.70 -0.96 -17.70
N ALA A 159 6.18 -0.89 -16.48
CA ALA A 159 4.94 -1.57 -16.13
C ALA A 159 4.15 -0.79 -15.06
N GLY A 160 2.89 -1.11 -14.89
CA GLY A 160 2.17 -0.85 -13.66
C GLY A 160 2.82 -1.60 -12.48
N GLU A 161 2.33 -1.39 -11.27
CA GLU A 161 2.90 -2.02 -10.06
C GLU A 161 2.89 -3.55 -10.10
N ALA A 162 1.82 -4.11 -10.61
CA ALA A 162 1.62 -5.54 -10.62
C ALA A 162 2.79 -6.26 -11.28
N GLY A 163 3.28 -7.27 -10.62
CA GLY A 163 4.32 -8.12 -11.18
C GLY A 163 5.73 -7.53 -11.28
N ARG A 164 6.00 -6.30 -10.80
CA ARG A 164 7.35 -5.70 -10.93
C ARG A 164 8.50 -6.65 -10.60
N ARG A 165 8.37 -7.43 -9.55
CA ARG A 165 9.40 -8.38 -9.12
C ARG A 165 9.57 -9.51 -10.11
N HIS A 166 8.49 -10.00 -10.68
CA HIS A 166 8.47 -11.02 -11.71
C HIS A 166 9.07 -10.48 -13.00
N TRP A 167 8.68 -9.27 -13.42
CA TRP A 167 9.23 -8.59 -14.59
C TRP A 167 10.74 -8.36 -14.46
N LYS A 168 11.21 -7.92 -13.28
CA LYS A 168 12.64 -7.72 -13.04
C LYS A 168 13.45 -9.01 -13.15
N ARG A 169 12.89 -10.15 -12.73
CA ARG A 169 13.56 -11.46 -12.87
C ARG A 169 13.59 -11.94 -14.31
N ALA A 170 12.52 -11.67 -15.06
CA ALA A 170 12.39 -12.11 -16.45
C ALA A 170 13.23 -11.27 -17.41
N ALA A 171 13.19 -9.96 -17.23
CA ALA A 171 13.66 -9.03 -18.24
C ALA A 171 15.20 -8.94 -18.34
N GLY A 172 15.93 -9.11 -17.25
CA GLY A 172 17.38 -8.85 -17.23
C GLY A 172 17.76 -7.39 -17.50
N GLN A 173 16.81 -6.55 -17.93
CA GLN A 173 16.93 -5.14 -18.26
C GLN A 173 16.52 -4.26 -17.10
N ARG A 174 16.63 -2.94 -17.30
CA ARG A 174 16.14 -1.95 -16.36
C ARG A 174 14.59 -1.99 -16.31
N VAL A 175 14.02 -2.34 -15.16
CA VAL A 175 12.57 -2.37 -14.94
C VAL A 175 12.14 -1.19 -14.06
N ARG A 176 11.18 -0.42 -14.54
CA ARG A 176 10.51 0.67 -13.81
C ARG A 176 9.01 0.41 -13.74
N ASN A 177 8.38 0.98 -12.74
CA ASN A 177 6.94 0.91 -12.60
C ASN A 177 6.38 2.21 -12.04
N ASN A 178 5.16 2.53 -12.43
CA ASN A 178 4.39 3.63 -11.88
C ASN A 178 3.02 3.11 -11.43
N TRP A 179 2.71 3.28 -10.15
CA TRP A 179 1.46 2.82 -9.56
C TRP A 179 0.23 3.63 -10.01
N MET A 180 0.44 4.82 -10.51
CA MET A 180 -0.59 5.78 -10.87
C MET A 180 -0.65 6.00 -12.39
N TYR A 181 -0.27 4.99 -13.14
CA TYR A 181 -0.17 5.08 -14.60
C TYR A 181 -1.31 4.37 -15.33
N ALA A 182 -1.91 3.36 -14.70
CA ALA A 182 -2.78 2.43 -15.39
C ALA A 182 -4.18 2.98 -15.68
N THR A 183 -4.76 3.81 -14.81
CA THR A 183 -6.04 4.48 -15.05
C THR A 183 -5.85 5.95 -15.39
N TYR A 184 -6.86 6.54 -16.02
CA TYR A 184 -6.87 7.98 -16.29
C TYR A 184 -6.87 8.79 -14.99
N GLU A 185 -7.72 8.42 -14.04
CA GLU A 185 -7.90 9.10 -12.76
C GLU A 185 -6.63 9.03 -11.90
N ASP A 186 -6.00 7.86 -11.81
CA ASP A 186 -4.72 7.71 -11.10
C ASP A 186 -3.63 8.55 -11.77
N PHE A 187 -3.60 8.57 -13.11
CA PHE A 187 -2.59 9.32 -13.85
C PHE A 187 -2.69 10.82 -13.62
N ILE A 188 -3.89 11.40 -13.64
CA ILE A 188 -4.11 12.84 -13.41
C ILE A 188 -4.06 13.24 -11.95
N SER A 189 -4.01 12.28 -11.02
CA SER A 189 -3.98 12.55 -9.58
C SER A 189 -2.79 13.41 -9.19
N LYS A 190 -2.96 14.29 -8.21
CA LYS A 190 -1.87 15.10 -7.66
C LYS A 190 -0.76 14.23 -7.02
N ALA A 191 -1.07 12.99 -6.65
CA ALA A 191 -0.07 12.05 -6.18
C ALA A 191 0.96 11.71 -7.27
N ASN A 192 0.53 11.63 -8.53
CA ASN A 192 1.42 11.38 -9.66
C ASN A 192 2.29 12.59 -10.03
N SER A 193 1.91 13.80 -9.65
CA SER A 193 2.69 15.03 -9.84
C SER A 193 3.41 15.52 -8.56
N PHE A 194 3.30 14.78 -7.46
CA PHE A 194 3.90 15.17 -6.17
C PHE A 194 5.43 15.29 -6.29
N PRO A 195 6.07 16.38 -5.81
CA PRO A 195 7.47 16.66 -6.05
C PRO A 195 8.41 15.59 -5.48
N ASP A 196 9.33 15.07 -6.30
CA ASP A 196 10.24 13.98 -5.94
C ASP A 196 11.12 14.30 -4.73
N GLU A 197 11.66 15.52 -4.66
CA GLU A 197 12.54 15.93 -3.57
C GLU A 197 11.79 16.04 -2.24
N LEU A 198 10.56 16.57 -2.28
CA LEU A 198 9.71 16.65 -1.10
C LEU A 198 9.33 15.26 -0.62
N TRP A 199 8.91 14.37 -1.54
CA TRP A 199 8.56 13.00 -1.20
C TRP A 199 9.73 12.24 -0.60
N ARG A 200 10.90 12.34 -1.21
CA ARG A 200 12.11 11.72 -0.69
C ARG A 200 12.49 12.23 0.69
N THR A 201 12.34 13.52 0.93
CA THR A 201 12.61 14.14 2.25
C THR A 201 11.67 13.56 3.30
N ILE A 202 10.39 13.47 3.00
CA ILE A 202 9.39 12.86 3.90
C ILE A 202 9.76 11.40 4.19
N ASP A 203 10.04 10.60 3.16
CA ASP A 203 10.41 9.19 3.30
C ASP A 203 11.62 9.00 4.23
N LEU A 204 12.69 9.78 4.00
CA LEU A 204 13.91 9.69 4.80
C LEU A 204 13.66 10.06 6.27
N LYS A 205 12.86 11.08 6.53
CA LYS A 205 12.51 11.46 7.91
C LYS A 205 11.66 10.40 8.62
N VAL A 206 10.77 9.72 7.92
CA VAL A 206 10.07 8.57 8.48
C VAL A 206 11.04 7.46 8.83
N VAL A 207 11.99 7.13 7.96
CA VAL A 207 13.04 6.14 8.25
C VAL A 207 13.87 6.55 9.46
N ASP A 208 14.34 7.79 9.50
CA ASP A 208 15.17 8.31 10.59
C ASP A 208 14.45 8.30 11.95
N SER A 209 13.10 8.37 11.93
CA SER A 209 12.32 8.31 13.16
C SER A 209 12.50 7.00 13.94
N PHE A 210 12.91 5.91 13.27
CA PHE A 210 13.16 4.61 13.88
C PHE A 210 14.55 4.45 14.50
N ALA A 211 15.49 5.36 14.25
CA ALA A 211 16.90 5.22 14.66
C ALA A 211 17.08 5.02 16.18
N ASP A 212 16.23 5.66 16.98
CA ASP A 212 16.28 5.63 18.46
C ASP A 212 15.08 4.84 19.06
N ALA A 213 14.47 3.93 18.30
CA ALA A 213 13.31 3.18 18.74
C ALA A 213 13.67 2.12 19.80
N SER A 214 12.89 2.03 20.88
CA SER A 214 12.94 0.94 21.87
C SER A 214 11.62 0.17 21.97
N GLU A 215 10.53 0.77 21.55
CA GLU A 215 9.19 0.18 21.56
C GLU A 215 8.33 0.86 20.49
N VAL A 216 7.44 0.10 19.87
CA VAL A 216 6.43 0.60 18.94
C VAL A 216 5.06 0.25 19.49
N ARG A 217 4.11 1.19 19.38
CA ARG A 217 2.69 0.96 19.63
C ARG A 217 1.85 1.62 18.55
N ILE A 218 0.88 0.88 18.05
CA ILE A 218 -0.06 1.35 17.04
C ILE A 218 -1.47 1.12 17.56
N THR A 219 -2.29 2.18 17.51
CA THR A 219 -3.70 2.12 17.87
C THR A 219 -4.55 2.72 16.76
N SER A 220 -5.79 2.26 16.62
CA SER A 220 -6.77 2.83 15.69
C SER A 220 -8.15 2.82 16.32
N PRO A 221 -9.00 3.80 16.01
CA PRO A 221 -10.38 3.81 16.48
C PRO A 221 -11.18 2.58 16.01
N GLU A 222 -10.76 1.93 14.95
CA GLU A 222 -11.39 0.72 14.42
C GLU A 222 -11.12 -0.53 15.28
N GLY A 223 -10.26 -0.45 16.29
CA GLY A 223 -9.97 -1.56 17.22
C GLY A 223 -8.53 -2.07 17.19
N THR A 224 -7.67 -1.54 16.34
CA THR A 224 -6.23 -1.88 16.39
C THR A 224 -5.64 -1.40 17.71
N ASP A 225 -4.90 -2.30 18.38
CA ASP A 225 -4.01 -2.02 19.51
C ASP A 225 -2.92 -3.10 19.52
N ILE A 226 -1.79 -2.80 18.93
CA ILE A 226 -0.67 -3.72 18.73
C ILE A 226 0.64 -3.03 19.05
N GLY A 227 1.61 -3.79 19.59
CA GLY A 227 2.92 -3.24 19.89
C GLY A 227 3.99 -4.30 20.08
N TRP A 228 5.24 -3.86 20.07
CA TRP A 228 6.43 -4.70 20.24
C TRP A 228 7.64 -3.92 20.74
N GLN A 229 8.56 -4.65 21.36
CA GLN A 229 9.84 -4.09 21.77
C GLN A 229 10.83 -4.13 20.61
N VAL A 230 11.74 -3.16 20.60
CA VAL A 230 12.74 -2.97 19.55
C VAL A 230 14.13 -2.99 20.18
N THR A 231 15.01 -3.86 19.71
CA THR A 231 16.43 -3.82 20.13
C THR A 231 17.18 -2.70 19.42
N GLU A 232 18.33 -2.29 19.95
CA GLU A 232 19.19 -1.28 19.32
C GLU A 232 19.68 -1.74 17.95
N GLU A 233 20.01 -3.04 17.81
CA GLU A 233 20.39 -3.63 16.53
C GLU A 233 19.27 -3.57 15.50
N GLN A 234 18.02 -3.89 15.87
CA GLN A 234 16.86 -3.78 14.99
C GLN A 234 16.63 -2.35 14.51
N ALA A 235 16.70 -1.38 15.42
CA ALA A 235 16.57 0.03 15.05
C ALA A 235 17.65 0.46 14.02
N ALA A 236 18.91 0.07 14.26
CA ALA A 236 20.00 0.35 13.33
C ALA A 236 19.82 -0.33 11.96
N LEU A 237 19.33 -1.58 11.94
CA LEU A 237 19.08 -2.32 10.71
C LEU A 237 17.97 -1.66 9.87
N TRP A 238 16.92 -1.13 10.47
CA TRP A 238 15.86 -0.44 9.74
C TRP A 238 16.34 0.82 9.05
N VAL A 239 17.18 1.61 9.71
CA VAL A 239 17.75 2.84 9.13
C VAL A 239 18.75 2.53 8.01
N GLN A 240 19.49 1.44 8.13
CA GLN A 240 20.47 1.00 7.12
C GLN A 240 19.87 0.18 5.99
N GLY A 241 18.65 -0.33 6.18
CA GLY A 241 17.98 -1.20 5.23
C GLY A 241 17.45 -0.48 3.99
N ALA A 242 17.03 -1.24 3.02
CA ALA A 242 16.34 -0.72 1.86
C ALA A 242 14.88 -0.43 2.22
N PHE A 243 14.42 0.77 1.97
CA PHE A 243 13.01 1.12 2.08
C PHE A 243 12.38 1.29 0.68
N GLN A 244 11.08 1.12 0.62
CA GLN A 244 10.33 1.37 -0.61
C GLN A 244 9.75 2.78 -0.55
N SER A 245 10.08 3.59 -1.56
CA SER A 245 9.56 4.96 -1.66
C SER A 245 8.03 5.01 -1.62
N GLY A 246 7.51 5.93 -0.83
CA GLY A 246 6.07 6.14 -0.65
C GLY A 246 5.36 5.09 0.21
N HIS A 247 6.09 4.07 0.66
CA HIS A 247 5.56 2.98 1.47
C HIS A 247 6.71 2.44 2.33
N ILE A 248 6.94 3.08 3.46
CA ILE A 248 8.10 2.80 4.30
C ILE A 248 7.88 1.52 5.09
N ILE A 249 8.66 0.51 4.75
CA ILE A 249 8.68 -0.78 5.43
C ILE A 249 9.79 -0.73 6.49
N GLY A 250 9.52 -0.08 7.56
CA GLY A 250 10.39 -0.04 8.74
C GLY A 250 9.73 -0.76 9.91
N SER A 251 10.34 -0.70 11.06
CA SER A 251 9.77 -1.10 12.35
C SER A 251 9.34 -2.56 12.54
N THR A 252 9.41 -3.40 11.51
CA THR A 252 9.02 -4.81 11.55
C THR A 252 10.09 -5.72 10.96
N ILE A 253 9.85 -7.02 11.01
CA ILE A 253 10.80 -8.01 10.48
C ILE A 253 10.97 -7.89 8.96
N GLN A 254 9.95 -7.45 8.25
CA GLN A 254 10.03 -7.23 6.81
C GLN A 254 11.02 -6.13 6.43
N GLY A 255 11.10 -5.07 7.22
CA GLY A 255 12.08 -4.00 7.01
C GLY A 255 13.53 -4.52 7.09
N ILE A 256 13.81 -5.42 8.02
CA ILE A 256 15.11 -6.09 8.12
C ILE A 256 15.34 -6.97 6.89
N ARG A 257 14.38 -7.79 6.51
CA ARG A 257 14.49 -8.73 5.40
C ARG A 257 14.80 -8.05 4.07
N PHE A 258 14.20 -6.91 3.77
CA PHE A 258 14.42 -6.23 2.49
C PHE A 258 15.78 -5.57 2.34
N GLY A 259 16.44 -5.23 3.44
CA GLY A 259 17.71 -4.52 3.43
C GLY A 259 18.93 -5.37 3.75
N HIS A 260 18.75 -6.59 4.27
CA HIS A 260 19.83 -7.37 4.86
C HIS A 260 19.81 -8.85 4.44
N PRO A 261 20.94 -9.57 4.62
CA PRO A 261 21.02 -11.03 4.37
C PRO A 261 20.02 -11.82 5.21
N VAL A 262 19.62 -13.00 4.71
CA VAL A 262 18.63 -13.85 5.34
C VAL A 262 19.01 -14.30 6.76
N GLU A 263 20.30 -14.49 7.03
CA GLU A 263 20.82 -14.85 8.33
C GLU A 263 20.54 -13.77 9.37
N THR A 264 20.56 -12.49 8.95
CA THR A 264 20.20 -11.36 9.80
C THR A 264 18.72 -11.40 10.14
N PHE A 265 17.86 -11.66 9.15
CA PHE A 265 16.44 -11.86 9.38
C PHE A 265 16.18 -12.97 10.39
N ILE A 266 16.73 -14.17 10.17
CA ILE A 266 16.55 -15.35 11.04
C ILE A 266 16.95 -15.02 12.47
N ARG A 267 18.11 -14.37 12.67
CA ARG A 267 18.60 -14.01 14.00
C ARG A 267 17.70 -13.01 14.71
N GLN A 268 17.07 -12.07 13.98
CA GLN A 268 16.23 -11.03 14.56
C GLN A 268 14.76 -11.44 14.73
N ALA A 269 14.29 -12.39 13.94
CA ALA A 269 12.88 -12.76 13.89
C ALA A 269 12.34 -13.23 15.24
N ASP A 270 13.04 -14.12 15.92
CA ASP A 270 12.58 -14.69 17.19
C ASP A 270 12.41 -13.62 18.26
N SER A 271 13.42 -12.77 18.47
CA SER A 271 13.38 -11.72 19.49
C SER A 271 12.30 -10.68 19.25
N LEU A 272 12.04 -10.34 18.00
CA LEU A 272 10.99 -9.39 17.65
C LEU A 272 9.62 -10.02 17.85
N TYR A 273 9.42 -11.24 17.36
CA TYR A 273 8.12 -11.91 17.46
C TYR A 273 7.69 -12.19 18.88
N GLN A 274 8.61 -12.59 19.77
CA GLN A 274 8.29 -12.84 21.19
C GLN A 274 7.59 -11.67 21.89
N THR A 275 7.86 -10.45 21.47
CA THR A 275 7.29 -9.24 22.08
C THR A 275 6.12 -8.65 21.32
N LEU A 276 5.84 -9.14 20.11
CA LEU A 276 4.81 -8.60 19.22
C LEU A 276 3.45 -9.20 19.55
N ASN A 277 2.59 -8.39 20.17
CA ASN A 277 1.29 -8.81 20.67
C ASN A 277 0.23 -7.73 20.45
N GLY A 278 -1.01 -8.15 20.26
CA GLY A 278 -2.14 -7.23 20.16
C GLY A 278 -3.19 -7.65 19.15
N VAL A 279 -3.92 -6.65 18.65
CA VAL A 279 -4.98 -6.82 17.66
C VAL A 279 -4.77 -5.84 16.53
N VAL A 280 -4.97 -6.29 15.30
CA VAL A 280 -5.13 -5.43 14.12
C VAL A 280 -6.57 -5.53 13.66
N ALA A 281 -7.23 -4.39 13.48
CA ALA A 281 -8.62 -4.32 13.07
C ALA A 281 -8.81 -3.27 11.97
N GLY A 282 -9.79 -3.47 11.09
CA GLY A 282 -10.09 -2.54 10.00
C GLY A 282 -11.09 -3.11 9.01
N VAL A 283 -11.28 -2.39 7.90
CA VAL A 283 -12.30 -2.68 6.89
C VAL A 283 -11.78 -2.69 5.47
N SER A 284 -10.47 -2.51 5.28
CA SER A 284 -9.89 -2.43 3.94
C SER A 284 -8.49 -3.02 3.88
N ASN A 285 -8.05 -3.29 2.66
CA ASN A 285 -6.68 -3.56 2.28
C ASN A 285 -6.41 -2.99 0.88
N HIS A 286 -5.26 -3.28 0.29
CA HIS A 286 -4.93 -2.77 -1.05
C HIS A 286 -5.74 -3.39 -2.20
N THR A 287 -6.59 -4.37 -1.95
CA THR A 287 -7.44 -4.97 -2.96
C THR A 287 -8.89 -4.52 -2.88
N GLY A 288 -9.33 -3.93 -1.78
CA GLY A 288 -10.69 -3.48 -1.61
C GLY A 288 -11.10 -3.28 -0.18
N TYR A 289 -12.41 -3.23 0.02
CA TYR A 289 -13.06 -3.11 1.30
C TYR A 289 -13.78 -4.41 1.65
N PHE A 290 -13.92 -4.68 2.93
CA PHE A 290 -14.61 -5.85 3.47
C PHE A 290 -15.24 -5.49 4.82
N PRO A 291 -16.23 -6.25 5.30
CA PRO A 291 -16.78 -6.06 6.64
C PRO A 291 -15.68 -6.08 7.70
N HIS A 292 -15.88 -5.34 8.78
CA HIS A 292 -14.89 -5.21 9.85
C HIS A 292 -14.29 -6.56 10.28
N ILE A 293 -12.97 -6.59 10.38
CA ILE A 293 -12.16 -7.74 10.79
C ILE A 293 -11.31 -7.40 12.01
N GLU A 294 -11.11 -8.37 12.88
CA GLU A 294 -10.09 -8.33 13.93
C GLU A 294 -9.14 -9.51 13.77
N VAL A 295 -7.86 -9.23 13.79
CA VAL A 295 -6.77 -10.21 13.71
C VAL A 295 -5.99 -10.16 15.01
N HIS A 296 -6.14 -11.19 15.85
CA HIS A 296 -5.48 -11.29 17.15
C HIS A 296 -4.12 -11.95 17.00
N VAL A 297 -3.09 -11.30 17.51
CA VAL A 297 -1.68 -11.69 17.37
C VAL A 297 -1.05 -11.93 18.74
N GLU A 298 -0.38 -13.05 18.92
CA GLU A 298 0.45 -13.38 20.09
C GLU A 298 1.81 -13.91 19.61
N CYS A 299 2.88 -13.37 20.17
CA CYS A 299 4.25 -13.70 19.76
C CYS A 299 4.43 -13.67 18.24
N GLY A 300 3.88 -12.64 17.60
CA GLY A 300 3.94 -12.43 16.17
C GLY A 300 3.05 -13.34 15.31
N GLN A 301 2.41 -14.36 15.89
CA GLN A 301 1.53 -15.27 15.15
C GLN A 301 0.06 -14.87 15.27
N ILE A 302 -0.70 -15.07 14.20
CA ILE A 302 -2.16 -14.97 14.26
C ILE A 302 -2.71 -16.14 15.07
N LYS A 303 -3.47 -15.83 16.11
CA LYS A 303 -4.18 -16.81 16.96
C LYS A 303 -5.68 -16.87 16.69
N LYS A 304 -6.27 -15.77 16.23
CA LYS A 304 -7.71 -15.71 15.98
C LYS A 304 -8.03 -14.63 14.95
N ILE A 305 -8.99 -14.91 14.09
CA ILE A 305 -9.56 -13.94 13.15
C ILE A 305 -11.08 -13.88 13.41
N VAL A 306 -11.62 -12.68 13.63
CA VAL A 306 -13.03 -12.43 13.89
C VAL A 306 -13.57 -11.50 12.81
N GLY A 307 -14.77 -11.75 12.31
CA GLY A 307 -15.39 -10.92 11.28
C GLY A 307 -14.78 -11.06 9.90
N GLY A 308 -14.75 -9.97 9.15
CA GLY A 308 -14.16 -9.88 7.81
C GLY A 308 -15.02 -10.44 6.67
N GLY A 309 -16.28 -10.85 6.94
CA GLY A 309 -17.13 -11.43 5.92
C GLY A 309 -16.43 -12.58 5.16
N ARG A 310 -16.62 -12.64 3.85
CA ARG A 310 -15.99 -13.66 3.00
C ARG A 310 -14.45 -13.59 3.01
N TYR A 311 -13.88 -12.39 3.09
CA TYR A 311 -12.43 -12.21 3.24
C TYR A 311 -11.89 -12.89 4.51
N GLY A 312 -12.54 -12.68 5.64
CA GLY A 312 -12.16 -13.32 6.90
C GLY A 312 -12.34 -14.83 6.90
N GLU A 313 -13.37 -15.35 6.22
CA GLU A 313 -13.60 -16.79 6.05
C GLU A 313 -12.45 -17.44 5.28
N LEU A 314 -12.11 -16.88 4.11
CA LEU A 314 -11.02 -17.37 3.27
C LEU A 314 -9.67 -17.30 4.01
N TRP A 315 -9.46 -16.25 4.79
CA TRP A 315 -8.23 -16.13 5.57
C TRP A 315 -8.13 -17.20 6.66
N ARG A 316 -9.23 -17.49 7.38
CA ARG A 316 -9.28 -18.60 8.35
C ARG A 316 -9.01 -19.96 7.68
N GLU A 317 -9.57 -20.20 6.50
CA GLU A 317 -9.33 -21.43 5.73
C GLU A 317 -7.84 -21.62 5.41
N VAL A 318 -7.15 -20.55 5.01
CA VAL A 318 -5.72 -20.59 4.69
C VAL A 318 -4.87 -20.76 5.95
N VAL A 319 -5.22 -20.10 7.07
CA VAL A 319 -4.57 -20.32 8.37
C VAL A 319 -4.62 -21.80 8.77
N GLU A 320 -5.81 -22.40 8.69
CA GLU A 320 -6.01 -23.80 9.04
C GLU A 320 -5.27 -24.76 8.09
N LYS A 321 -5.29 -24.46 6.78
CA LYS A 321 -4.62 -25.29 5.76
C LYS A 321 -3.12 -25.41 5.97
N TYR A 322 -2.48 -24.35 6.44
CA TYR A 322 -1.01 -24.29 6.54
C TYR A 322 -0.49 -24.26 7.99
N LYS A 323 -1.31 -24.56 8.98
CA LYS A 323 -0.96 -24.44 10.41
C LYS A 323 0.20 -25.32 10.86
N ASP A 324 0.39 -26.48 10.23
CA ASP A 324 1.39 -27.48 10.62
C ASP A 324 2.71 -27.36 9.86
N TYR A 325 2.78 -26.46 8.87
CA TYR A 325 4.00 -26.27 8.09
C TYR A 325 4.95 -25.31 8.80
N HIS A 326 6.21 -25.71 8.91
CA HIS A 326 7.26 -24.89 9.48
C HIS A 326 8.13 -24.30 8.38
N TYR A 327 7.97 -23.01 8.12
CA TYR A 327 8.78 -22.29 7.15
C TYR A 327 10.18 -22.03 7.71
N PRO A 328 11.26 -22.19 6.90
CA PRO A 328 12.62 -21.87 7.33
C PRO A 328 12.74 -20.42 7.80
N GLY A 329 13.38 -20.22 8.94
CA GLY A 329 13.61 -18.89 9.50
C GLY A 329 12.47 -18.31 10.34
N PHE A 330 11.33 -19.01 10.42
CA PHE A 330 10.24 -18.61 11.33
C PHE A 330 10.28 -19.47 12.59
N PRO A 331 10.00 -18.89 13.79
CA PRO A 331 10.21 -19.61 15.06
C PRO A 331 9.22 -20.73 15.33
N TYR A 332 8.01 -20.66 14.74
CA TYR A 332 6.93 -21.63 15.03
C TYR A 332 6.32 -22.17 13.73
N PRO A 333 5.61 -23.31 13.79
CA PRO A 333 4.80 -23.79 12.67
C PRO A 333 3.68 -22.79 12.31
N GLY A 334 3.21 -22.86 11.07
CA GLY A 334 2.16 -22.03 10.51
C GLY A 334 2.66 -20.98 9.52
N TRP A 335 1.76 -20.49 8.69
CA TRP A 335 2.11 -19.49 7.68
C TRP A 335 1.91 -18.05 8.15
N HIS A 336 1.08 -17.83 9.15
CA HIS A 336 0.53 -16.52 9.45
C HIS A 336 1.28 -15.82 10.56
N TYR A 337 2.28 -15.07 10.13
CA TYR A 337 3.04 -14.15 10.97
C TYR A 337 2.67 -12.71 10.64
N PHE A 338 2.69 -11.86 11.65
CA PHE A 338 2.71 -10.42 11.45
C PHE A 338 4.01 -10.03 10.77
N ASN A 339 3.93 -9.51 9.58
CA ASN A 339 5.10 -9.33 8.73
C ASN A 339 5.48 -7.86 8.57
N ASP A 340 4.54 -6.99 8.33
CA ASP A 340 4.81 -5.57 8.20
C ASP A 340 3.74 -4.65 8.82
N ALA A 341 4.16 -3.42 9.12
CA ALA A 341 3.34 -2.28 9.46
C ALA A 341 3.89 -1.07 8.69
N SER A 342 3.66 -1.09 7.40
CA SER A 342 4.25 -0.10 6.50
C SER A 342 3.46 1.20 6.49
N ILE A 343 4.17 2.32 6.32
CA ILE A 343 3.65 3.68 6.42
C ILE A 343 3.62 4.33 5.05
N GLY A 344 2.46 4.81 4.63
CA GLY A 344 2.30 5.68 3.47
C GLY A 344 2.82 7.09 3.75
N THR A 345 3.36 7.75 2.74
CA THR A 345 4.07 9.03 2.90
C THR A 345 3.67 10.12 1.90
N ASN A 346 2.81 9.82 0.93
CA ASN A 346 2.33 10.79 -0.05
C ASN A 346 0.97 11.37 0.37
N PRO A 347 0.86 12.65 0.77
CA PRO A 347 -0.40 13.25 1.21
C PRO A 347 -1.42 13.43 0.07
N LYS A 348 -1.00 13.30 -1.19
CA LYS A 348 -1.87 13.41 -2.36
C LYS A 348 -2.37 12.06 -2.86
N SER A 349 -1.84 10.97 -2.30
CA SER A 349 -2.25 9.61 -2.66
C SER A 349 -3.47 9.18 -1.86
N TYR A 350 -4.42 8.55 -2.51
CA TYR A 350 -5.56 7.87 -1.91
C TYR A 350 -6.14 6.89 -2.92
N ARG A 351 -6.91 5.91 -2.46
CA ARG A 351 -7.60 4.97 -3.35
C ARG A 351 -8.81 5.66 -3.98
N GLN A 352 -8.87 5.60 -5.30
CA GLN A 352 -10.05 5.99 -6.04
C GLN A 352 -10.97 4.78 -6.18
N ILE A 353 -12.26 4.98 -6.00
CA ILE A 353 -13.22 3.88 -6.02
C ILE A 353 -13.28 3.21 -7.40
N GLU A 354 -13.10 3.97 -8.47
CA GLU A 354 -13.10 3.48 -9.85
C GLU A 354 -12.00 2.45 -10.10
N THR A 355 -10.90 2.51 -9.36
CA THR A 355 -9.82 1.55 -9.52
C THR A 355 -10.19 0.16 -9.05
N LEU A 356 -11.19 0.02 -8.18
CA LEU A 356 -11.70 -1.28 -7.73
C LEU A 356 -12.40 -2.05 -8.86
N TRP A 357 -12.98 -1.33 -9.82
CA TRP A 357 -13.71 -1.93 -10.94
C TRP A 357 -12.79 -2.41 -12.06
N ASN A 358 -11.68 -1.72 -12.24
CA ASN A 358 -10.82 -1.91 -13.40
C ASN A 358 -9.72 -2.96 -13.18
N TYR A 359 -9.55 -3.44 -11.95
CA TYR A 359 -8.44 -4.34 -11.63
C TYR A 359 -8.92 -5.66 -11.06
N ASN A 360 -8.48 -6.71 -11.70
CA ASN A 360 -8.67 -8.07 -11.23
C ASN A 360 -7.64 -8.49 -10.19
N ASP A 361 -6.53 -7.79 -10.14
CA ASP A 361 -5.38 -8.19 -9.37
C ASP A 361 -5.23 -7.29 -8.14
N SER A 362 -5.01 -7.94 -7.05
CA SER A 362 -4.74 -7.36 -5.75
C SER A 362 -3.55 -6.41 -5.68
N TRP A 363 -2.73 -6.40 -6.73
CA TRP A 363 -1.49 -5.63 -6.77
C TRP A 363 -1.65 -4.23 -7.33
N THR A 364 -2.73 -3.96 -7.99
CA THR A 364 -2.86 -2.75 -8.78
C THR A 364 -3.43 -1.58 -8.00
N ASN A 365 -4.09 -1.83 -6.88
CA ASN A 365 -4.68 -0.77 -6.08
C ASN A 365 -3.79 -0.38 -4.89
N LEU A 366 -2.66 0.24 -5.19
CA LEU A 366 -1.67 0.64 -4.21
C LEU A 366 -1.73 2.10 -3.73
N PRO A 367 -2.53 3.01 -4.34
CA PRO A 367 -2.57 4.40 -3.89
C PRO A 367 -2.94 4.56 -2.42
N GLU A 368 -3.87 3.75 -1.87
CA GLU A 368 -4.25 3.86 -0.46
C GLU A 368 -3.08 3.59 0.49
N ARG A 369 -2.28 2.57 0.24
CA ARG A 369 -1.13 2.30 1.11
C ARG A 369 0.02 3.30 0.94
N ALA A 370 0.02 4.09 -0.13
CA ALA A 370 0.95 5.19 -0.31
C ALA A 370 0.46 6.49 0.34
N GLN A 371 -0.82 6.57 0.70
CA GLN A 371 -1.42 7.72 1.37
C GLN A 371 -0.72 8.00 2.69
N ALA A 372 -0.27 9.25 2.88
CA ALA A 372 0.43 9.63 4.09
C ALA A 372 -0.40 9.33 5.34
N GLY A 373 0.23 8.69 6.34
CA GLY A 373 -0.43 8.33 7.59
C GLY A 373 -1.27 7.05 7.56
N VAL A 374 -1.54 6.46 6.39
CA VAL A 374 -2.13 5.12 6.33
C VAL A 374 -1.09 4.09 6.75
N ILE A 375 -1.52 3.17 7.60
CA ILE A 375 -0.72 2.02 7.98
C ILE A 375 -1.26 0.79 7.27
N HIS A 376 -0.37 0.12 6.57
CA HIS A 376 -0.60 -1.14 5.90
C HIS A 376 -0.02 -2.26 6.74
N PHE A 377 -0.86 -3.11 7.30
CA PHE A 377 -0.46 -4.31 8.02
C PHE A 377 -0.48 -5.51 7.08
N GLY A 378 0.66 -6.21 6.99
CA GLY A 378 0.79 -7.42 6.20
C GLY A 378 1.05 -8.64 7.06
N PHE A 379 0.47 -9.78 6.65
CA PHE A 379 0.58 -11.03 7.35
C PHE A 379 1.02 -12.16 6.42
N GLY A 380 1.71 -13.16 6.98
CA GLY A 380 2.14 -14.34 6.24
C GLY A 380 3.62 -14.63 6.42
N ALA A 381 4.07 -15.75 5.86
CA ALA A 381 5.47 -16.14 5.80
C ALA A 381 6.03 -15.78 4.42
N GLU A 382 6.50 -14.55 4.26
CA GLU A 382 7.14 -14.12 3.03
C GLU A 382 8.66 -14.16 3.18
N HIS A 383 9.31 -14.89 2.30
CA HIS A 383 10.77 -14.98 2.24
C HIS A 383 11.26 -14.98 0.79
N TRP A 384 12.40 -14.35 0.55
CA TRP A 384 12.91 -14.15 -0.82
C TRP A 384 14.23 -14.89 -1.09
N ASP A 385 14.79 -15.55 -0.08
CA ASP A 385 16.00 -16.34 -0.28
C ASP A 385 15.70 -17.66 -1.00
N GLN A 386 16.73 -18.22 -1.60
CA GLN A 386 16.59 -19.44 -2.40
C GLN A 386 16.19 -20.66 -1.55
N THR A 387 16.61 -20.72 -0.28
CA THR A 387 16.29 -21.84 0.62
C THR A 387 14.80 -21.89 0.90
N PHE A 388 14.20 -20.73 1.23
CA PHE A 388 12.77 -20.61 1.46
C PHE A 388 11.97 -20.90 0.18
N LEU A 389 12.38 -20.32 -0.95
CA LEU A 389 11.70 -20.53 -2.24
C LEU A 389 11.74 -22.02 -2.64
N THR A 390 12.85 -22.69 -2.41
CA THR A 390 12.99 -24.14 -2.67
C THR A 390 12.07 -24.94 -1.76
N TYR A 391 12.10 -24.67 -0.47
CA TYR A 391 11.22 -25.32 0.50
C TYR A 391 9.74 -25.11 0.16
N ALA A 392 9.34 -23.88 -0.13
CA ALA A 392 7.96 -23.56 -0.50
C ALA A 392 7.53 -24.33 -1.76
N LYS A 393 8.39 -24.40 -2.78
CA LYS A 393 8.12 -25.14 -4.02
C LYS A 393 7.97 -26.64 -3.77
N GLU A 394 8.87 -27.25 -3.00
CA GLU A 394 8.86 -28.68 -2.69
C GLU A 394 7.64 -29.10 -1.86
N ASN A 395 7.12 -28.19 -1.03
CA ASN A 395 5.97 -28.43 -0.16
C ASN A 395 4.66 -27.82 -0.70
N HIS A 396 4.65 -27.31 -1.93
CA HIS A 396 3.48 -26.66 -2.54
C HIS A 396 2.90 -25.53 -1.69
N LEU A 397 3.78 -24.75 -1.05
CA LEU A 397 3.42 -23.64 -0.17
C LEU A 397 3.42 -22.32 -0.93
N PRO A 398 2.61 -21.36 -0.50
CA PRO A 398 2.67 -20.01 -1.02
C PRO A 398 4.04 -19.38 -0.71
N THR A 399 4.57 -18.62 -1.66
CA THR A 399 5.86 -17.93 -1.51
C THR A 399 5.72 -16.48 -1.13
N MET A 400 4.50 -16.00 -0.99
CA MET A 400 4.18 -14.60 -0.71
C MET A 400 3.12 -14.51 0.38
N HIS A 401 3.18 -13.41 1.15
CA HIS A 401 2.15 -13.10 2.13
C HIS A 401 1.11 -12.19 1.49
N PHE A 402 -0.12 -12.31 1.91
CA PHE A 402 -1.08 -11.44 1.30
C PHE A 402 -2.29 -11.00 2.08
N PRO A 403 -2.72 -11.60 3.15
CA PRO A 403 -3.72 -10.96 3.96
C PRO A 403 -3.19 -9.63 4.51
N HIS A 404 -3.92 -8.58 4.27
CA HIS A 404 -3.59 -7.24 4.72
C HIS A 404 -4.79 -6.58 5.40
N VAL A 405 -4.49 -5.61 6.26
CA VAL A 405 -5.46 -4.68 6.83
C VAL A 405 -4.87 -3.28 6.77
N HIS A 406 -5.66 -2.29 6.37
CA HIS A 406 -5.27 -0.88 6.39
C HIS A 406 -5.95 -0.12 7.51
N ASN A 407 -5.24 0.83 8.10
CA ASN A 407 -5.80 1.81 9.02
C ASN A 407 -5.52 3.22 8.52
N VAL A 408 -6.58 3.99 8.33
CA VAL A 408 -6.51 5.39 7.88
C VAL A 408 -6.37 6.35 9.07
N PHE A 409 -6.99 6.04 10.20
CA PHE A 409 -7.03 6.91 11.38
C PHE A 409 -6.12 6.42 12.53
N ALA A 410 -5.05 5.73 12.20
CA ALA A 410 -4.14 5.20 13.19
C ALA A 410 -3.36 6.29 13.95
N THR A 411 -2.98 5.95 15.16
CA THR A 411 -1.93 6.63 15.93
C THR A 411 -0.74 5.68 16.04
N TYR A 412 0.41 6.12 15.52
CA TYR A 412 1.66 5.36 15.54
C TYR A 412 2.66 6.05 16.47
N GLN A 413 3.07 5.36 17.50
CA GLN A 413 3.98 5.87 18.52
C GLN A 413 5.26 5.05 18.60
N ILE A 414 6.38 5.74 18.78
CA ILE A 414 7.72 5.17 18.96
C ILE A 414 8.25 5.64 20.30
N ARG A 415 8.64 4.73 21.17
CA ARG A 415 9.33 5.07 22.40
C ARG A 415 10.80 5.29 22.11
N ARG A 416 11.32 6.46 22.46
CA ARG A 416 12.74 6.79 22.30
C ARG A 416 13.59 6.04 23.32
N ARG A 417 14.63 5.36 22.88
CA ARG A 417 15.56 4.64 23.74
C ARG A 417 16.34 5.61 24.63
N SER A 418 16.79 6.71 24.05
CA SER A 418 17.64 7.71 24.74
C SER A 418 16.94 8.45 25.87
N THR A 419 15.63 8.73 25.72
CA THR A 419 14.87 9.54 26.69
C THR A 419 13.80 8.76 27.44
N GLY A 420 13.35 7.62 26.90
CA GLY A 420 12.18 6.87 27.37
C GLY A 420 10.84 7.51 27.03
N GLU A 421 10.82 8.64 26.32
CA GLU A 421 9.61 9.36 25.93
C GLU A 421 8.97 8.77 24.66
N TRP A 422 7.65 8.93 24.55
CA TRP A 422 6.91 8.56 23.36
C TRP A 422 6.93 9.70 22.32
N TYR A 423 7.36 9.38 21.12
CA TYR A 423 7.25 10.21 19.93
C TYR A 423 6.10 9.73 19.08
N THR A 424 5.17 10.61 18.76
CA THR A 424 4.02 10.30 17.87
C THR A 424 4.40 10.61 16.43
N LEU A 425 4.61 9.57 15.63
CA LEU A 425 4.93 9.66 14.21
C LEU A 425 3.68 9.92 13.37
N ILE A 426 2.58 9.21 13.69
CA ILE A 426 1.27 9.43 13.09
C ILE A 426 0.29 9.72 14.23
N ASP A 427 -0.46 10.79 14.08
CA ASP A 427 -1.49 11.21 15.04
C ASP A 427 -2.86 11.18 14.38
N LYS A 428 -3.69 10.19 14.72
CA LYS A 428 -5.05 10.04 14.19
C LYS A 428 -5.12 10.11 12.65
N GLY A 429 -4.18 9.45 11.98
CA GLY A 429 -4.04 9.45 10.53
C GLY A 429 -3.18 10.58 9.96
N ARG A 430 -2.79 11.60 10.75
CA ARG A 430 -1.87 12.66 10.29
C ARG A 430 -0.42 12.25 10.48
N LEU A 431 0.32 12.10 9.38
CA LEU A 431 1.78 11.91 9.42
C LEU A 431 2.47 13.20 9.90
N LYS A 432 3.04 13.19 11.10
CA LYS A 432 3.60 14.39 11.76
C LYS A 432 4.83 14.97 11.07
N ILE A 433 5.53 14.18 10.28
CA ILE A 433 6.63 14.64 9.43
C ILE A 433 6.19 15.77 8.48
N LEU A 434 4.94 15.75 8.02
CA LEU A 434 4.39 16.80 7.14
C LEU A 434 4.29 18.17 7.83
N ASP A 435 4.29 18.21 9.15
CA ASP A 435 4.18 19.43 9.96
C ASP A 435 5.56 19.97 10.40
N GLU A 436 6.65 19.27 10.06
CA GLU A 436 8.00 19.69 10.45
C GLU A 436 8.43 20.97 9.69
N PRO A 437 9.07 21.92 10.39
CA PRO A 437 9.38 23.25 9.79
C PRO A 437 10.25 23.19 8.54
N ASP A 438 11.14 22.25 8.40
CA ASP A 438 11.99 22.08 7.21
C ASP A 438 11.23 21.45 6.05
N VAL A 439 10.31 20.51 6.29
CA VAL A 439 9.40 19.96 5.27
C VAL A 439 8.45 21.04 4.76
N VAL A 440 7.87 21.85 5.67
CA VAL A 440 7.02 22.98 5.31
C VAL A 440 7.80 24.01 4.48
N ARG A 441 9.03 24.37 4.88
CA ARG A 441 9.88 25.28 4.08
C ARG A 441 10.18 24.70 2.69
N LEU A 442 10.47 23.40 2.60
CA LEU A 442 10.72 22.76 1.30
C LEU A 442 9.48 22.82 0.41
N ALA A 443 8.29 22.53 0.94
CA ALA A 443 7.03 22.62 0.20
C ALA A 443 6.80 24.03 -0.37
N LEU A 444 7.07 25.06 0.44
CA LEU A 444 6.98 26.48 0.00
C LEU A 444 7.92 26.80 -1.18
N THR A 445 9.08 26.14 -1.29
CA THR A 445 9.98 26.34 -2.44
C THR A 445 9.50 25.67 -3.72
N MET A 446 8.54 24.74 -3.62
CA MET A 446 8.01 23.93 -4.73
C MET A 446 6.58 24.29 -5.13
N GLY A 447 5.98 25.25 -4.47
CA GLY A 447 4.61 25.70 -4.70
C GLY A 447 4.08 26.39 -3.46
N ASP A 448 3.30 25.68 -2.67
CA ASP A 448 2.75 26.17 -1.43
C ASP A 448 2.54 25.03 -0.40
N THR A 449 2.04 25.36 0.77
CA THR A 449 1.79 24.39 1.84
C THR A 449 0.65 23.41 1.53
N SER A 450 -0.20 23.69 0.54
CA SER A 450 -1.26 22.80 0.13
C SER A 450 -0.72 21.44 -0.36
N LEU A 451 0.55 21.40 -0.80
CA LEU A 451 1.25 20.14 -1.11
C LEU A 451 1.26 19.16 0.07
N LEU A 452 1.22 19.64 1.31
CA LEU A 452 1.27 18.83 2.54
C LEU A 452 -0.13 18.49 3.09
N GLU A 453 -1.18 19.01 2.49
CA GLU A 453 -2.55 18.68 2.86
C GLU A 453 -3.01 17.39 2.20
N TYR A 454 -3.89 16.66 2.87
CA TYR A 454 -4.50 15.46 2.28
C TYR A 454 -5.59 15.87 1.28
N ASP A 455 -5.60 15.23 0.13
CA ASP A 455 -6.64 15.48 -0.87
C ASP A 455 -7.96 14.79 -0.51
N TRP A 456 -7.89 13.68 0.20
CA TRP A 456 -9.06 12.97 0.70
C TRP A 456 -8.85 12.49 2.14
N ILE A 457 -9.87 12.71 2.95
CA ILE A 457 -10.02 12.17 4.29
C ILE A 457 -11.43 11.58 4.33
N PRO A 458 -11.60 10.25 4.45
CA PRO A 458 -12.92 9.64 4.39
C PRO A 458 -13.80 10.11 5.53
N ALA A 459 -15.10 10.26 5.25
CA ALA A 459 -16.11 10.42 6.27
C ALA A 459 -16.43 9.06 6.89
N VAL A 460 -16.06 8.80 8.14
CA VAL A 460 -16.32 7.52 8.81
C VAL A 460 -17.21 7.72 10.03
N PRO A 461 -18.42 7.15 10.03
CA PRO A 461 -19.37 7.28 11.14
C PRO A 461 -18.76 6.84 12.47
N GLY A 462 -19.00 7.64 13.50
CA GLY A 462 -18.48 7.36 14.84
C GLY A 462 -16.99 7.63 15.05
N ILE A 463 -16.26 8.01 13.98
CA ILE A 463 -14.85 8.43 14.05
C ILE A 463 -14.72 9.94 13.81
N ASN A 464 -14.93 10.38 12.61
CA ASN A 464 -14.84 11.80 12.22
C ASN A 464 -16.11 12.33 11.56
N TYR A 465 -17.13 11.51 11.44
CA TYR A 465 -18.44 11.85 10.88
C TYR A 465 -19.56 11.36 11.81
N PRO A 466 -20.73 12.05 11.85
CA PRO A 466 -21.88 11.62 12.63
C PRO A 466 -22.36 10.23 12.22
N GLY A 467 -22.70 9.38 13.21
CA GLY A 467 -23.21 8.04 12.99
C GLY A 467 -22.65 7.02 13.97
N ASP A 468 -22.95 5.76 13.71
CA ASP A 468 -22.47 4.60 14.46
C ASP A 468 -21.56 3.77 13.57
N TYR A 469 -20.32 3.55 14.01
CA TYR A 469 -19.30 2.86 13.21
C TYR A 469 -19.75 1.47 12.76
N PHE A 470 -20.29 0.66 13.68
CA PHE A 470 -20.66 -0.72 13.34
C PHE A 470 -21.96 -0.83 12.56
N LYS A 471 -22.91 0.03 12.87
CA LYS A 471 -24.23 -0.01 12.25
C LYS A 471 -24.22 0.58 10.84
N ASP A 472 -23.54 1.73 10.70
CA ASP A 472 -23.66 2.55 9.48
C ASP A 472 -22.50 2.32 8.48
N TYR A 473 -21.35 1.78 8.95
CA TYR A 473 -20.15 1.67 8.13
C TYR A 473 -19.54 0.26 8.12
N ALA A 474 -19.17 -0.29 9.26
CA ALA A 474 -18.30 -1.46 9.37
C ALA A 474 -18.85 -2.76 8.77
N SER A 475 -20.17 -2.85 8.57
CA SER A 475 -20.84 -4.01 7.93
C SER A 475 -20.79 -3.95 6.39
N ASP A 476 -20.75 -2.75 5.83
CA ASP A 476 -20.72 -2.49 4.38
C ASP A 476 -19.92 -1.20 4.07
N PRO A 477 -18.60 -1.23 4.29
CA PRO A 477 -17.79 -0.01 4.16
C PRO A 477 -17.70 0.47 2.72
N ILE A 478 -17.82 -0.41 1.72
CA ILE A 478 -17.67 0.01 0.33
C ILE A 478 -18.85 0.86 -0.14
N SER A 479 -20.08 0.49 0.19
CA SER A 479 -21.24 1.30 -0.15
C SER A 479 -21.17 2.69 0.47
N TRP A 480 -20.62 2.80 1.67
CA TRP A 480 -20.39 4.09 2.32
C TRP A 480 -19.31 4.91 1.61
N ILE A 481 -18.16 4.30 1.34
CA ILE A 481 -17.02 4.98 0.68
C ILE A 481 -17.37 5.43 -0.75
N MET A 482 -18.17 4.67 -1.49
CA MET A 482 -18.69 5.11 -2.80
C MET A 482 -19.46 6.41 -2.69
N ARG A 483 -20.39 6.49 -1.75
CA ARG A 483 -21.18 7.70 -1.50
C ARG A 483 -20.32 8.88 -1.02
N ASP A 484 -19.31 8.58 -0.17
CA ASP A 484 -18.35 9.58 0.29
C ASP A 484 -17.54 10.15 -0.87
N GLN A 485 -17.01 9.33 -1.75
CA GLN A 485 -16.26 9.78 -2.93
C GLN A 485 -17.15 10.45 -3.98
N GLU A 486 -18.43 10.16 -4.02
CA GLU A 486 -19.44 10.92 -4.78
C GLU A 486 -19.77 12.29 -4.16
N GLY A 487 -19.30 12.54 -2.93
CA GLY A 487 -19.44 13.80 -2.21
C GLY A 487 -20.72 13.94 -1.42
N GLU A 488 -21.41 12.85 -1.15
CA GLU A 488 -22.63 12.90 -0.34
C GLU A 488 -22.34 13.42 1.09
N PHE A 489 -21.16 13.15 1.61
CA PHE A 489 -20.73 13.53 2.97
C PHE A 489 -19.71 14.67 2.96
N ALA A 490 -19.57 15.37 1.85
CA ALA A 490 -18.60 16.45 1.70
C ALA A 490 -18.81 17.55 2.73
N THR A 491 -17.75 17.92 3.44
CA THR A 491 -17.76 18.97 4.46
C THR A 491 -16.81 20.13 4.12
N ASN A 492 -15.98 20.01 3.09
CA ASN A 492 -15.08 21.07 2.67
C ASN A 492 -15.82 22.13 1.83
N GLU A 493 -15.52 23.40 2.11
CA GLU A 493 -16.18 24.53 1.47
C GLU A 493 -15.87 24.65 -0.04
N ASP A 494 -14.72 24.09 -0.47
CA ASP A 494 -14.22 24.13 -1.86
C ASP A 494 -15.07 23.32 -2.87
N GLY A 495 -16.13 22.68 -2.44
CA GLY A 495 -17.01 21.85 -3.26
C GLY A 495 -18.41 22.39 -3.43
N ARG A 496 -18.64 23.66 -3.15
CA ARG A 496 -19.98 24.28 -3.22
C ARG A 496 -20.18 25.21 -4.39
N ASP A 497 -19.24 25.29 -5.33
CA ASP A 497 -19.39 26.11 -6.53
C ASP A 497 -19.76 25.28 -7.76
#